data_0ea2dcc6462363000001fa67466c5625
#
_entry.id   0ea2dcc6462363000001fa67466c5625
#
_cell.length_a   1.000
_cell.length_b   1.000
_cell.length_c   1.000
_cell.angle_alpha   90.00
_cell.angle_beta   90.00
_cell.angle_gamma   90.00
#
_symmetry.space_group_name_H-M   'P 1'
#
loop_
_entity.id
_entity.type
_entity.pdbx_description
1 polymer ?
#
loop_
_entity_poly.entity_id
_entity_poly.type
_entity_poly.pdbx_seq_one_letter_code
_entity_poly.pdbx_strand_id
1 'polypeptide(L)'
;DVYKRQGTNGKGSLAAMTSSILTAAGYKTGLTISPYVVDFRERFQIDGEMIPPRTLANLTEKVLDAIDAIEAEGGEKPVEFEAVTALAFLWFAREKCDLVVLETGLGGRCDATNVVPHKLVAAITKIGYDHMEVLGDTLDKIAAEKAGIIKEGTVVVNYPDQPAEAMGPILTAAAEAHTSIITPDKDDLTLLRGKRLENRIDY
;
A
#
# COMPACT_ATOMS: atom_id res chain seq x y z
N ASP A 1 7.14 11.12 2.32
CA ASP A 1 5.94 10.71 3.06
C ASP A 1 5.28 9.49 2.39
N VAL A 2 4.57 8.67 3.16
CA VAL A 2 4.06 7.39 2.69
C VAL A 2 2.57 7.25 2.93
N TYR A 3 1.85 6.82 1.89
CA TYR A 3 0.47 6.37 1.94
C TYR A 3 0.44 4.86 1.77
N LYS A 4 -0.05 4.13 2.77
CA LYS A 4 -0.13 2.67 2.74
C LYS A 4 -1.58 2.20 2.77
N ARG A 5 -1.87 1.14 2.00
CA ARG A 5 -3.22 0.63 1.78
C ARG A 5 -3.33 -0.85 2.01
N GLN A 6 -4.43 -1.22 2.64
CA GLN A 6 -4.72 -2.57 3.06
C GLN A 6 -6.23 -2.89 2.91
N GLY A 7 -6.54 -4.16 2.69
CA GLY A 7 -7.90 -4.68 2.54
C GLY A 7 -7.92 -5.95 1.69
N THR A 8 -9.09 -6.50 1.40
CA THR A 8 -9.22 -7.70 0.56
C THR A 8 -9.34 -7.31 -0.92
N ASN A 9 -10.20 -6.37 -1.27
CA ASN A 9 -10.42 -5.92 -2.65
C ASN A 9 -10.22 -4.41 -2.78
N GLY A 10 -9.88 -3.94 -4.00
CA GLY A 10 -9.77 -2.52 -4.34
C GLY A 10 -8.48 -1.82 -3.94
N LYS A 11 -7.50 -2.53 -3.36
CA LYS A 11 -6.20 -1.95 -2.99
C LYS A 11 -5.48 -1.27 -4.16
N GLY A 12 -5.24 -2.01 -5.25
CA GLY A 12 -4.55 -1.48 -6.43
C GLY A 12 -5.28 -0.29 -7.06
N SER A 13 -6.62 -0.37 -7.21
CA SER A 13 -7.42 0.74 -7.74
C SER A 13 -7.30 2.00 -6.88
N LEU A 14 -7.45 1.85 -5.56
CA LEU A 14 -7.29 2.96 -4.63
C LEU A 14 -5.85 3.50 -4.66
N ALA A 15 -4.82 2.64 -4.83
CA ALA A 15 -3.43 3.05 -4.98
C ALA A 15 -3.22 3.89 -6.25
N ALA A 16 -3.70 3.41 -7.38
CA ALA A 16 -3.58 4.09 -8.67
C ALA A 16 -4.30 5.45 -8.66
N MET A 17 -5.56 5.50 -8.17
CA MET A 17 -6.31 6.76 -8.08
C MET A 17 -5.61 7.78 -7.18
N THR A 18 -5.12 7.37 -5.99
CA THR A 18 -4.42 8.31 -5.10
C THR A 18 -3.11 8.80 -5.70
N SER A 19 -2.32 7.90 -6.31
CA SER A 19 -1.10 8.31 -7.00
C SER A 19 -1.39 9.33 -8.09
N SER A 20 -2.43 9.11 -8.89
CA SER A 20 -2.85 10.04 -9.95
C SER A 20 -3.27 11.40 -9.39
N ILE A 21 -4.01 11.43 -8.29
CA ILE A 21 -4.43 12.68 -7.62
C ILE A 21 -3.21 13.44 -7.10
N LEU A 22 -2.28 12.75 -6.44
CA LEU A 22 -1.08 13.38 -5.88
C LEU A 22 -0.15 13.93 -6.98
N THR A 23 0.01 13.19 -8.07
CA THR A 23 0.75 13.66 -9.26
C THR A 23 0.07 14.89 -9.88
N ALA A 24 -1.25 14.87 -10.03
CA ALA A 24 -2.01 16.02 -10.52
C ALA A 24 -1.91 17.25 -9.59
N ALA A 25 -1.71 17.03 -8.29
CA ALA A 25 -1.45 18.08 -7.31
C ALA A 25 -0.01 18.63 -7.34
N GLY A 26 0.85 18.11 -8.21
CA GLY A 26 2.21 18.57 -8.42
C GLY A 26 3.29 17.88 -7.59
N TYR A 27 2.95 16.80 -6.87
CA TYR A 27 3.94 16.00 -6.13
C TYR A 27 4.58 14.96 -7.04
N LYS A 28 5.90 14.79 -6.96
CA LYS A 28 6.58 13.64 -7.55
C LYS A 28 6.21 12.39 -6.76
N THR A 29 5.38 11.54 -7.35
CA THR A 29 4.70 10.46 -6.63
C THR A 29 5.18 9.09 -7.08
N GLY A 30 5.78 8.33 -6.16
CA GLY A 30 6.08 6.93 -6.34
C GLY A 30 4.85 6.05 -6.07
N LEU A 31 4.68 4.99 -6.87
CA LEU A 31 3.61 3.99 -6.71
C LEU A 31 4.20 2.59 -6.81
N THR A 32 3.86 1.73 -5.84
CA THR A 32 4.05 0.28 -5.99
C THR A 32 2.73 -0.46 -5.82
N ILE A 33 2.48 -1.39 -6.76
CA ILE A 33 1.28 -2.25 -6.79
C ILE A 33 1.68 -3.72 -6.92
N SER A 34 0.77 -4.61 -6.52
CA SER A 34 0.94 -6.05 -6.68
C SER A 34 -0.41 -6.79 -6.73
N PRO A 35 -0.52 -7.84 -7.56
CA PRO A 35 0.44 -8.23 -8.60
C PRO A 35 0.44 -7.27 -9.80
N TYR A 36 1.41 -7.42 -10.71
CA TYR A 36 1.35 -6.80 -12.03
C TYR A 36 0.40 -7.57 -12.96
N VAL A 37 -0.06 -6.95 -14.03
CA VAL A 37 -1.04 -7.55 -14.97
C VAL A 37 -0.36 -7.99 -16.27
N VAL A 38 0.47 -7.18 -16.86
CA VAL A 38 1.12 -7.41 -18.16
C VAL A 38 2.64 -7.34 -18.06
N ASP A 39 3.16 -6.29 -17.44
CA ASP A 39 4.59 -6.01 -17.36
C ASP A 39 5.03 -5.94 -15.89
N PHE A 40 6.08 -6.69 -15.55
CA PHE A 40 6.65 -6.69 -14.19
C PHE A 40 6.96 -5.28 -13.66
N ARG A 41 7.31 -4.33 -14.55
CA ARG A 41 7.62 -2.95 -14.21
C ARG A 41 6.42 -2.14 -13.72
N GLU A 42 5.18 -2.62 -13.90
CA GLU A 42 3.98 -2.01 -13.32
C GLU A 42 4.08 -1.89 -11.79
N ARG A 43 4.88 -2.75 -11.15
CA ARG A 43 5.16 -2.70 -9.71
C ARG A 43 5.91 -1.44 -9.28
N PHE A 44 6.53 -0.71 -10.21
CA PHE A 44 7.41 0.42 -9.96
C PHE A 44 7.04 1.58 -10.88
N GLN A 45 6.34 2.55 -10.37
CA GLN A 45 5.92 3.71 -11.15
C GLN A 45 6.27 5.01 -10.43
N ILE A 46 6.61 6.05 -11.19
CA ILE A 46 6.74 7.43 -10.73
C ILE A 46 5.95 8.30 -11.68
N ASP A 47 5.01 9.09 -11.16
CA ASP A 47 4.14 9.98 -11.93
C ASP A 47 3.40 9.26 -13.07
N GLY A 48 3.03 7.99 -12.85
CA GLY A 48 2.36 7.13 -13.82
C GLY A 48 3.27 6.43 -14.83
N GLU A 49 4.57 6.73 -14.84
CA GLU A 49 5.53 6.11 -15.74
C GLU A 49 6.27 4.95 -15.07
N MET A 50 6.32 3.80 -15.76
CA MET A 50 7.03 2.62 -15.27
C MET A 50 8.54 2.84 -15.25
N ILE A 51 9.22 2.20 -14.30
CA ILE A 51 10.68 2.21 -14.22
C ILE A 51 11.33 1.84 -15.57
N PRO A 52 12.31 2.62 -16.06
CA PRO A 52 13.05 2.27 -17.27
C PRO A 52 13.78 0.92 -17.12
N PRO A 53 13.79 0.04 -18.15
CA PRO A 53 14.41 -1.29 -18.07
C PRO A 53 15.86 -1.27 -17.60
N ARG A 54 16.66 -0.32 -18.07
CA ARG A 54 18.07 -0.18 -17.66
C ARG A 54 18.21 0.23 -16.20
N THR A 55 17.30 1.08 -15.70
CA THR A 55 17.29 1.48 -14.30
C THR A 55 16.91 0.30 -13.42
N LEU A 56 15.88 -0.47 -13.83
CA LEU A 56 15.49 -1.69 -13.14
C LEU A 56 16.65 -2.67 -13.02
N ALA A 57 17.33 -2.99 -14.14
CA ALA A 57 18.48 -3.88 -14.14
C ALA A 57 19.58 -3.43 -13.16
N ASN A 58 19.99 -2.15 -13.24
CA ASN A 58 21.04 -1.60 -12.38
C ASN A 58 20.67 -1.62 -10.88
N LEU A 59 19.39 -1.44 -10.55
CA LEU A 59 18.93 -1.49 -9.16
C LEU A 59 18.77 -2.93 -8.68
N THR A 60 18.40 -3.84 -9.58
CA THR A 60 18.35 -5.28 -9.26
C THR A 60 19.73 -5.80 -8.87
N GLU A 61 20.79 -5.45 -9.62
CA GLU A 61 22.17 -5.81 -9.26
C GLU A 61 22.52 -5.36 -7.85
N LYS A 62 22.20 -4.10 -7.49
CA LYS A 62 22.48 -3.59 -6.13
C LYS A 62 21.71 -4.32 -5.03
N VAL A 63 20.46 -4.69 -5.30
CA VAL A 63 19.65 -5.47 -4.34
C VAL A 63 20.21 -6.86 -4.20
N LEU A 64 20.65 -7.50 -5.29
CA LEU A 64 21.29 -8.82 -5.26
C LEU A 64 22.62 -8.78 -4.49
N ASP A 65 23.47 -7.77 -4.73
CA ASP A 65 24.71 -7.58 -3.96
C ASP A 65 24.44 -7.48 -2.45
N ALA A 66 23.37 -6.77 -2.07
CA ALA A 66 22.97 -6.65 -0.66
C ALA A 66 22.45 -7.98 -0.08
N ILE A 67 21.72 -8.76 -0.88
CA ILE A 67 21.25 -10.10 -0.48
C ILE A 67 22.44 -11.03 -0.27
N ASP A 68 23.40 -11.05 -1.20
CA ASP A 68 24.61 -11.86 -1.09
C ASP A 68 25.43 -11.50 0.17
N ALA A 69 25.50 -10.21 0.52
CA ALA A 69 26.14 -9.75 1.75
C ALA A 69 25.42 -10.26 3.00
N ILE A 70 24.08 -10.23 3.03
CA ILE A 70 23.28 -10.75 4.15
C ILE A 70 23.53 -12.24 4.33
N GLU A 71 23.52 -13.02 3.23
CA GLU A 71 23.79 -14.47 3.28
C GLU A 71 25.22 -14.76 3.73
N ALA A 72 26.21 -13.97 3.29
CA ALA A 72 27.60 -14.10 3.71
C ALA A 72 27.82 -13.83 5.21
N GLU A 73 27.01 -12.98 5.81
CA GLU A 73 27.00 -12.69 7.25
C GLU A 73 26.18 -13.72 8.06
N GLY A 74 25.62 -14.73 7.41
CA GLY A 74 24.81 -15.78 8.04
C GLY A 74 23.35 -15.39 8.28
N GLY A 75 22.86 -14.33 7.63
CA GLY A 75 21.45 -13.93 7.64
C GLY A 75 20.60 -14.81 6.73
N GLU A 76 19.29 -14.80 6.95
CA GLU A 76 18.35 -15.50 6.08
C GLU A 76 18.19 -14.76 4.74
N LYS A 77 18.08 -15.52 3.67
CA LYS A 77 17.85 -14.99 2.33
C LYS A 77 16.48 -14.33 2.25
N PRO A 78 16.40 -13.03 1.89
CA PRO A 78 15.13 -12.37 1.69
C PRO A 78 14.26 -13.07 0.63
N VAL A 79 12.94 -13.08 0.84
CA VAL A 79 12.01 -13.58 -0.17
C VAL A 79 11.85 -12.58 -1.31
N GLU A 80 11.37 -13.06 -2.47
CA GLU A 80 11.23 -12.22 -3.67
C GLU A 80 10.49 -10.90 -3.40
N PHE A 81 9.39 -10.94 -2.64
CA PHE A 81 8.60 -9.73 -2.37
C PHE A 81 9.35 -8.71 -1.51
N GLU A 82 10.22 -9.13 -0.60
CA GLU A 82 11.10 -8.25 0.17
C GLU A 82 12.14 -7.58 -0.74
N ALA A 83 12.77 -8.35 -1.63
CA ALA A 83 13.72 -7.82 -2.61
C ALA A 83 13.07 -6.81 -3.56
N VAL A 84 11.87 -7.11 -4.07
CA VAL A 84 11.08 -6.21 -4.91
C VAL A 84 10.69 -4.93 -4.17
N THR A 85 10.31 -5.04 -2.91
CA THR A 85 9.97 -3.88 -2.06
C THR A 85 11.20 -3.01 -1.80
N ALA A 86 12.34 -3.61 -1.50
CA ALA A 86 13.60 -2.89 -1.31
C ALA A 86 14.01 -2.15 -2.59
N LEU A 87 13.85 -2.78 -3.77
CA LEU A 87 14.10 -2.15 -5.06
C LEU A 87 13.21 -0.92 -5.28
N ALA A 88 11.91 -1.03 -4.96
CA ALA A 88 11.00 0.10 -5.06
C ALA A 88 11.44 1.28 -4.19
N PHE A 89 11.77 1.02 -2.93
CA PHE A 89 12.23 2.05 -2.00
C PHE A 89 13.54 2.69 -2.46
N LEU A 90 14.49 1.89 -2.94
CA LEU A 90 15.76 2.38 -3.47
C LEU A 90 15.54 3.31 -4.67
N TRP A 91 14.63 2.95 -5.58
CA TRP A 91 14.32 3.78 -6.73
C TRP A 91 13.62 5.08 -6.33
N PHE A 92 12.59 5.04 -5.50
CA PHE A 92 11.87 6.22 -5.05
C PHE A 92 12.76 7.19 -4.27
N ALA A 93 13.67 6.66 -3.42
CA ALA A 93 14.65 7.48 -2.71
C ALA A 93 15.66 8.12 -3.65
N ARG A 94 16.20 7.36 -4.62
CA ARG A 94 17.12 7.87 -5.65
C ARG A 94 16.48 8.98 -6.48
N GLU A 95 15.24 8.80 -6.89
CA GLU A 95 14.49 9.75 -7.70
C GLU A 95 13.92 10.90 -6.87
N LYS A 96 14.08 10.88 -5.54
CA LYS A 96 13.60 11.91 -4.61
C LYS A 96 12.11 12.15 -4.72
N CYS A 97 11.30 11.08 -4.71
CA CYS A 97 9.86 11.21 -4.67
C CYS A 97 9.43 11.97 -3.41
N ASP A 98 8.51 12.94 -3.58
CA ASP A 98 7.93 13.69 -2.47
C ASP A 98 7.01 12.80 -1.64
N LEU A 99 6.21 11.98 -2.32
CA LEU A 99 5.22 11.08 -1.76
C LEU A 99 5.35 9.68 -2.38
N VAL A 100 5.01 8.66 -1.60
CA VAL A 100 4.98 7.28 -2.08
C VAL A 100 3.66 6.63 -1.68
N VAL A 101 3.03 5.96 -2.63
CA VAL A 101 1.82 5.18 -2.45
C VAL A 101 2.18 3.70 -2.49
N LEU A 102 1.99 3.00 -1.36
CA LEU A 102 2.34 1.60 -1.20
C LEU A 102 1.10 0.72 -1.13
N GLU A 103 0.96 -0.20 -2.07
CA GLU A 103 0.02 -1.31 -1.91
C GLU A 103 0.65 -2.39 -1.04
N THR A 104 -0.06 -2.84 -0.02
CA THR A 104 0.35 -3.99 0.80
C THR A 104 0.17 -5.29 0.01
N GLY A 105 1.18 -6.15 0.01
CA GLY A 105 1.13 -7.44 -0.66
C GLY A 105 0.19 -8.41 0.05
N LEU A 106 0.54 -8.80 1.26
CA LEU A 106 -0.21 -9.77 2.06
C LEU A 106 -0.29 -9.36 3.53
N GLY A 107 -1.46 -9.56 4.13
CA GLY A 107 -1.64 -9.25 5.55
C GLY A 107 -1.49 -7.76 5.83
N GLY A 108 -0.56 -7.35 6.62
CA GLY A 108 -0.28 -5.95 6.96
C GLY A 108 0.85 -5.82 7.96
N ARG A 109 0.71 -6.48 9.10
CA ARG A 109 1.68 -6.44 10.21
C ARG A 109 3.07 -6.85 9.77
N CYS A 110 3.20 -8.01 9.14
CA CYS A 110 4.46 -8.61 8.70
C CYS A 110 4.75 -8.39 7.21
N ASP A 111 4.00 -7.53 6.52
CA ASP A 111 4.23 -7.25 5.11
C ASP A 111 5.52 -6.46 4.90
N ALA A 112 6.30 -6.81 3.87
CA ALA A 112 7.57 -6.14 3.56
C ALA A 112 7.45 -4.63 3.43
N THR A 113 6.30 -4.11 2.95
CA THR A 113 6.05 -2.67 2.88
C THR A 113 5.81 -2.02 4.24
N ASN A 114 5.67 -2.81 5.33
CA ASN A 114 5.39 -2.29 6.68
C ASN A 114 6.62 -1.86 7.46
N VAL A 115 7.81 -1.96 6.89
CA VAL A 115 9.07 -1.48 7.48
C VAL A 115 9.10 0.06 7.62
N VAL A 116 8.27 0.79 6.90
CA VAL A 116 8.18 2.25 6.99
C VAL A 116 7.60 2.65 8.34
N PRO A 117 8.39 3.34 9.21
CA PRO A 117 7.95 3.65 10.57
C PRO A 117 6.89 4.76 10.61
N HIS A 118 7.01 5.75 9.74
CA HIS A 118 6.13 6.91 9.70
C HIS A 118 5.35 6.94 8.38
N LYS A 119 4.03 6.93 8.49
CA LYS A 119 3.10 7.00 7.36
C LYS A 119 2.14 8.16 7.59
N LEU A 120 1.84 8.92 6.56
CA LEU A 120 0.81 9.97 6.64
C LEU A 120 -0.58 9.33 6.77
N VAL A 121 -0.86 8.35 5.93
CA VAL A 121 -2.18 7.72 5.84
C VAL A 121 -2.06 6.21 5.75
N ALA A 122 -2.90 5.52 6.50
CA ALA A 122 -3.17 4.09 6.37
C ALA A 122 -4.62 3.90 5.93
N ALA A 123 -4.83 3.54 4.66
CA ALA A 123 -6.17 3.28 4.14
C ALA A 123 -6.49 1.79 4.21
N ILE A 124 -7.61 1.46 4.84
CA ILE A 124 -8.12 0.09 4.96
C ILE A 124 -9.38 -0.03 4.09
N THR A 125 -9.26 -0.72 2.96
CA THR A 125 -10.40 -1.05 2.10
C THR A 125 -11.25 -2.14 2.74
N LYS A 126 -12.35 -2.52 2.10
CA LYS A 126 -13.26 -3.54 2.65
C LYS A 126 -12.51 -4.82 3.00
N ILE A 127 -12.66 -5.27 4.24
CA ILE A 127 -12.13 -6.55 4.74
C ILE A 127 -13.13 -7.66 4.40
N GLY A 128 -12.60 -8.78 3.95
CA GLY A 128 -13.33 -10.01 3.66
C GLY A 128 -12.42 -11.21 3.87
N TYR A 129 -12.96 -12.40 3.72
CA TYR A 129 -12.19 -13.64 3.79
C TYR A 129 -11.21 -13.71 2.62
N ASP A 130 -9.93 -13.81 2.93
CA ASP A 130 -8.83 -13.87 1.98
C ASP A 130 -7.59 -14.42 2.68
N HIS A 131 -6.80 -15.26 1.99
CA HIS A 131 -5.57 -15.83 2.54
C HIS A 131 -5.72 -16.43 3.95
N MET A 132 -6.81 -17.15 4.19
CA MET A 132 -7.19 -17.65 5.52
C MET A 132 -6.13 -18.56 6.14
N GLU A 133 -5.35 -19.28 5.31
CA GLU A 133 -4.26 -20.14 5.76
C GLU A 133 -3.13 -19.36 6.47
N VAL A 134 -2.99 -18.06 6.15
CA VAL A 134 -1.92 -17.20 6.67
C VAL A 134 -2.47 -16.16 7.66
N LEU A 135 -3.61 -15.54 7.34
CA LEU A 135 -4.16 -14.41 8.09
C LEU A 135 -5.14 -14.83 9.19
N GLY A 136 -5.57 -16.10 9.18
CA GLY A 136 -6.58 -16.63 10.11
C GLY A 136 -7.94 -16.85 9.46
N ASP A 137 -8.75 -17.63 10.14
CA ASP A 137 -10.02 -18.19 9.67
C ASP A 137 -11.26 -17.36 10.03
N THR A 138 -11.06 -16.19 10.66
CA THR A 138 -12.14 -15.29 11.08
C THR A 138 -11.86 -13.85 10.66
N LEU A 139 -12.90 -13.03 10.46
CA LEU A 139 -12.76 -11.66 10.02
C LEU A 139 -12.00 -10.77 11.01
N ASP A 140 -12.15 -11.02 12.31
CA ASP A 140 -11.41 -10.30 13.34
C ASP A 140 -9.91 -10.59 13.30
N LYS A 141 -9.48 -11.84 13.08
CA LYS A 141 -8.07 -12.20 12.91
C LYS A 141 -7.49 -11.55 11.67
N ILE A 142 -8.18 -11.67 10.54
CA ILE A 142 -7.78 -11.04 9.28
C ILE A 142 -7.68 -9.51 9.44
N ALA A 143 -8.65 -8.90 10.13
CA ALA A 143 -8.65 -7.47 10.40
C ALA A 143 -7.48 -7.05 11.32
N ALA A 144 -7.15 -7.85 12.34
CA ALA A 144 -6.02 -7.60 13.22
C ALA A 144 -4.68 -7.59 12.47
N GLU A 145 -4.46 -8.56 11.57
CA GLU A 145 -3.27 -8.57 10.72
C GLU A 145 -3.21 -7.38 9.77
N LYS A 146 -4.34 -7.00 9.18
CA LYS A 146 -4.43 -5.85 8.28
C LYS A 146 -4.27 -4.52 9.03
N ALA A 147 -4.84 -4.38 10.21
CA ALA A 147 -4.69 -3.20 11.07
C ALA A 147 -3.25 -2.98 11.56
N GLY A 148 -2.38 -3.99 11.47
CA GLY A 148 -0.95 -3.88 11.78
C GLY A 148 -0.18 -2.84 10.96
N ILE A 149 -0.79 -2.24 9.92
CA ILE A 149 -0.21 -1.10 9.20
C ILE A 149 -0.41 0.24 9.93
N ILE A 150 -1.32 0.31 10.89
CA ILE A 150 -1.58 1.51 11.68
C ILE A 150 -0.41 1.73 12.63
N LYS A 151 0.15 2.93 12.60
CA LYS A 151 1.28 3.36 13.44
C LYS A 151 0.97 4.72 14.05
N GLU A 152 1.69 5.07 15.09
CA GLU A 152 1.59 6.39 15.72
C GLU A 152 1.77 7.52 14.69
N GLY A 153 0.95 8.55 14.77
CA GLY A 153 0.95 9.70 13.86
C GLY A 153 0.36 9.44 12.47
N THR A 154 -0.18 8.24 12.23
CA THR A 154 -0.81 7.88 10.95
C THR A 154 -2.30 8.20 10.98
N VAL A 155 -2.84 8.93 10.01
CA VAL A 155 -4.29 9.06 9.84
C VAL A 155 -4.84 7.78 9.23
N VAL A 156 -5.86 7.20 9.85
CA VAL A 156 -6.51 5.99 9.33
C VAL A 156 -7.73 6.37 8.51
N VAL A 157 -7.79 5.92 7.26
CA VAL A 157 -9.00 6.01 6.42
C VAL A 157 -9.61 4.61 6.31
N ASN A 158 -10.83 4.45 6.82
CA ASN A 158 -11.52 3.18 6.88
C ASN A 158 -12.67 3.11 5.88
N TYR A 159 -12.88 1.93 5.30
CA TYR A 159 -14.01 1.67 4.41
C TYR A 159 -15.34 1.79 5.20
N PRO A 160 -16.37 2.52 4.68
CA PRO A 160 -17.57 2.83 5.44
C PRO A 160 -18.44 1.61 5.81
N ASP A 161 -18.42 0.56 4.97
CA ASP A 161 -19.20 -0.67 5.19
C ASP A 161 -18.33 -1.85 5.61
N GLN A 162 -17.48 -1.67 6.60
CA GLN A 162 -16.72 -2.77 7.16
C GLN A 162 -17.66 -3.77 7.85
N PRO A 163 -17.39 -5.09 7.74
CA PRO A 163 -18.04 -6.07 8.59
C PRO A 163 -17.86 -5.72 10.08
N ALA A 164 -18.91 -5.94 10.89
CA ALA A 164 -18.89 -5.59 12.31
C ALA A 164 -17.71 -6.26 13.07
N GLU A 165 -17.40 -7.50 12.71
CA GLU A 165 -16.29 -8.28 13.28
C GLU A 165 -14.91 -7.66 12.97
N ALA A 166 -14.78 -6.98 11.83
CA ALA A 166 -13.53 -6.33 11.44
C ALA A 166 -13.29 -5.00 12.14
N MET A 167 -14.35 -4.34 12.62
CA MET A 167 -14.23 -3.01 13.24
C MET A 167 -13.47 -3.02 14.56
N GLY A 168 -13.70 -4.04 15.40
CA GLY A 168 -13.04 -4.14 16.70
C GLY A 168 -11.51 -4.04 16.62
N PRO A 169 -10.83 -4.91 15.85
CA PRO A 169 -9.38 -4.85 15.69
C PRO A 169 -8.86 -3.54 15.10
N ILE A 170 -9.59 -2.91 14.15
CA ILE A 170 -9.20 -1.61 13.58
C ILE A 170 -9.25 -0.51 14.63
N LEU A 171 -10.33 -0.46 15.41
CA LEU A 171 -10.49 0.51 16.50
C LEU A 171 -9.42 0.33 17.58
N THR A 172 -9.13 -0.92 17.95
CA THR A 172 -8.08 -1.24 18.92
C THR A 172 -6.72 -0.77 18.45
N ALA A 173 -6.33 -1.09 17.21
CA ALA A 173 -5.05 -0.68 16.65
C ALA A 173 -4.93 0.86 16.54
N ALA A 174 -6.01 1.56 16.19
CA ALA A 174 -6.01 3.01 16.15
C ALA A 174 -5.89 3.65 17.53
N ALA A 175 -6.57 3.07 18.55
CA ALA A 175 -6.45 3.53 19.92
C ALA A 175 -5.04 3.33 20.50
N GLU A 176 -4.43 2.16 20.25
CA GLU A 176 -3.05 1.87 20.65
C GLU A 176 -2.04 2.79 19.97
N ALA A 177 -2.29 3.17 18.72
CA ALA A 177 -1.46 4.11 17.95
C ALA A 177 -1.80 5.58 18.23
N HIS A 178 -2.72 5.88 19.15
CA HIS A 178 -3.19 7.23 19.47
C HIS A 178 -3.58 8.05 18.24
N THR A 179 -4.27 7.43 17.29
CA THR A 179 -4.63 8.05 16.00
C THR A 179 -6.13 8.10 15.77
N SER A 180 -6.55 9.02 14.90
CA SER A 180 -7.94 9.16 14.49
C SER A 180 -8.28 8.25 13.31
N ILE A 181 -9.55 7.84 13.25
CA ILE A 181 -10.12 7.12 12.11
C ILE A 181 -11.09 8.03 11.38
N ILE A 182 -10.90 8.17 10.09
CA ILE A 182 -11.84 8.83 9.18
C ILE A 182 -12.58 7.73 8.43
N THR A 183 -13.88 7.73 8.54
CA THR A 183 -14.75 6.86 7.73
C THR A 183 -15.58 7.78 6.83
N PRO A 184 -15.33 7.81 5.53
CA PRO A 184 -16.09 8.64 4.59
C PRO A 184 -17.57 8.29 4.64
N ASP A 185 -18.44 9.30 4.56
CA ASP A 185 -19.87 9.07 4.41
C ASP A 185 -20.20 8.77 2.94
N LYS A 186 -21.03 7.78 2.71
CA LYS A 186 -21.48 7.45 1.34
C LYS A 186 -22.38 8.53 0.78
N ASP A 187 -23.12 9.21 1.63
CA ASP A 187 -24.05 10.27 1.25
C ASP A 187 -23.32 11.54 0.80
N ASP A 188 -22.03 11.68 1.13
CA ASP A 188 -21.17 12.74 0.62
C ASP A 188 -20.72 12.50 -0.83
N LEU A 189 -20.98 11.31 -1.38
CA LEU A 189 -20.57 10.94 -2.73
C LEU A 189 -21.73 11.15 -3.73
N THR A 190 -21.57 12.13 -4.61
CA THR A 190 -22.50 12.33 -5.73
C THR A 190 -21.89 11.84 -7.04
N LEU A 191 -22.51 10.82 -7.65
CA LEU A 191 -22.10 10.34 -8.95
C LEU A 191 -22.79 11.13 -10.06
N LEU A 192 -22.05 12.00 -10.73
CA LEU A 192 -22.53 12.72 -11.90
C LEU A 192 -22.33 11.84 -13.14
N ARG A 193 -23.45 11.36 -13.74
CA ARG A 193 -23.41 10.58 -14.99
C ARG A 193 -23.11 11.51 -16.15
N GLY A 194 -21.88 11.46 -16.67
CA GLY A 194 -21.49 12.08 -17.94
C GLY A 194 -21.67 11.14 -19.14
N LYS A 195 -21.31 11.60 -20.32
CA LYS A 195 -21.15 10.74 -21.51
C LYS A 195 -20.01 9.76 -21.22
N ARG A 196 -20.04 8.61 -21.85
CA ARG A 196 -19.33 7.33 -21.61
C ARG A 196 -17.87 7.36 -21.11
N LEU A 197 -17.21 8.54 -21.03
CA LEU A 197 -15.86 8.74 -20.49
C LEU A 197 -15.74 9.97 -19.56
N GLU A 198 -16.85 10.58 -19.17
CA GLU A 198 -16.87 11.81 -18.35
C GLU A 198 -17.70 11.58 -17.08
N ASN A 199 -17.32 10.56 -16.30
CA ASN A 199 -17.87 10.44 -14.95
C ASN A 199 -17.10 11.42 -14.05
N ARG A 200 -17.79 12.43 -13.52
CA ARG A 200 -17.30 13.29 -12.46
C ARG A 200 -17.82 12.76 -11.13
N ILE A 201 -16.97 12.81 -10.13
CA ILE A 201 -17.32 12.57 -8.74
C ILE A 201 -17.10 13.92 -8.04
N ASP A 202 -18.17 14.51 -7.53
CA ASP A 202 -18.09 15.66 -6.65
C ASP A 202 -18.16 15.18 -5.21
N TYR A 203 -17.25 15.70 -4.38
CA TYR A 203 -17.06 15.33 -2.98
C TYR A 203 -17.42 16.50 -2.09
#